data_52b95d1c870045ff70b4c98ae133d4fa
#
_entry.id   52b95d1c870045ff70b4c98ae133d4fa
#
_cell.length_a   1.000
_cell.length_b   1.000
_cell.length_c   1.000
_cell.angle_alpha   90.00
_cell.angle_beta   90.00
_cell.angle_gamma   90.00
#
_symmetry.space_group_name_H-M   'P 1'
#
loop_
_entity.id
_entity.type
_entity.pdbx_description
1 polymer ?
#
loop_
_entity_poly.entity_id
_entity_poly.type
_entity_poly.pdbx_seq_one_letter_code
_entity_poly.pdbx_strand_id
1 'polypeptide(L)'
;MPGGVIGVHTGLFAAANTESELASVLGHEIGHVTQRHLARMIAAQKYDTVKSIASIALALLMARANPDLASGALTTASAVGVQNQLDYTREHEREADRVGLQILDNAGFDVRGMPAFFVTLQQGSRFAEGGAPSFLRTHPLTGERIADMTNRVEQMPYRQVPSSIEFEYVKAKLQANYGAVDTNIALLEQQIREASASNLAVAHYGLAVSYLRKNALVQADKEITWLKKNAPQHAMIENLNAKLLVAKNNPQAAGKQYESALKIYPDNRALNYGYADHLLAIKQADSAIKLVKAQQRLYPNDAQFYQVLAKAYTMQNKLLLGYQAQGESYFRKYDLTRAIEQMELATKANDGDFYQKSIVEARLKELRRMQGDVKKS
;
A
#
# COMPACT_ATOMS: atom_id res chain seq x y z
N MET A 1 -6.16 10.29 0.12
CA MET A 1 -6.41 10.51 1.58
C MET A 1 -5.87 11.87 1.98
N PRO A 2 -6.42 12.56 3.01
CA PRO A 2 -5.83 13.80 3.52
C PRO A 2 -4.36 13.58 3.92
N GLY A 3 -3.53 14.63 3.80
CA GLY A 3 -2.11 14.56 4.15
C GLY A 3 -1.19 13.90 3.11
N GLY A 4 -1.66 13.70 1.88
CA GLY A 4 -0.82 13.15 0.80
C GLY A 4 -0.54 11.65 0.89
N VAL A 5 -1.30 10.92 1.71
CA VAL A 5 -1.15 9.46 1.85
C VAL A 5 -1.84 8.75 0.69
N ILE A 6 -1.09 7.90 0.00
CA ILE A 6 -1.58 7.05 -1.09
C ILE A 6 -1.65 5.60 -0.58
N GLY A 7 -2.82 4.99 -0.65
CA GLY A 7 -3.03 3.57 -0.36
C GLY A 7 -3.07 2.75 -1.64
N VAL A 8 -2.25 1.71 -1.73
CA VAL A 8 -2.23 0.81 -2.89
C VAL A 8 -2.81 -0.54 -2.48
N HIS A 9 -3.89 -0.93 -3.15
CA HIS A 9 -4.49 -2.25 -2.92
C HIS A 9 -3.66 -3.33 -3.63
N THR A 10 -3.39 -4.44 -2.96
CA THR A 10 -2.62 -5.56 -3.54
C THR A 10 -3.22 -6.12 -4.82
N GLY A 11 -4.54 -6.01 -5.01
CA GLY A 11 -5.22 -6.38 -6.24
C GLY A 11 -4.78 -5.58 -7.46
N LEU A 12 -4.44 -4.30 -7.31
CA LEU A 12 -3.87 -3.48 -8.41
C LEU A 12 -2.50 -4.02 -8.82
N PHE A 13 -1.68 -4.38 -7.85
CA PHE A 13 -0.37 -4.97 -8.09
C PHE A 13 -0.48 -6.32 -8.81
N ALA A 14 -1.44 -7.16 -8.41
CA ALA A 14 -1.69 -8.45 -9.05
C ALA A 14 -2.24 -8.30 -10.48
N ALA A 15 -3.06 -7.27 -10.73
CA ALA A 15 -3.66 -7.00 -12.04
C ALA A 15 -2.67 -6.38 -13.04
N ALA A 16 -1.69 -5.60 -12.59
CA ALA A 16 -0.70 -4.99 -13.46
C ALA A 16 0.17 -6.05 -14.16
N ASN A 17 0.27 -6.00 -15.48
CA ASN A 17 1.12 -6.91 -16.26
C ASN A 17 2.58 -6.47 -16.27
N THR A 18 2.83 -5.17 -16.18
CA THR A 18 4.16 -4.57 -16.17
C THR A 18 4.32 -3.61 -15.00
N GLU A 19 5.56 -3.33 -14.62
CA GLU A 19 5.86 -2.32 -13.61
C GLU A 19 5.41 -0.92 -14.04
N SER A 20 5.49 -0.59 -15.34
CA SER A 20 5.00 0.66 -15.89
C SER A 20 3.48 0.82 -15.78
N GLU A 21 2.70 -0.28 -15.90
CA GLU A 21 1.28 -0.27 -15.62
C GLU A 21 0.98 0.08 -14.15
N LEU A 22 1.69 -0.53 -13.20
CA LEU A 22 1.54 -0.19 -11.78
C LEU A 22 2.00 1.25 -11.49
N ALA A 23 3.12 1.67 -12.05
CA ALA A 23 3.65 3.03 -11.91
C ALA A 23 2.68 4.07 -12.45
N SER A 24 1.90 3.75 -13.51
CA SER A 24 0.90 4.64 -14.06
C SER A 24 -0.22 4.96 -13.07
N VAL A 25 -0.66 3.96 -12.29
CA VAL A 25 -1.65 4.17 -11.22
C VAL A 25 -1.09 5.07 -10.12
N LEU A 26 0.17 4.84 -9.73
CA LEU A 26 0.83 5.68 -8.73
C LEU A 26 0.98 7.12 -9.23
N GLY A 27 1.33 7.31 -10.51
CA GLY A 27 1.39 8.61 -11.15
C GLY A 27 0.04 9.33 -11.13
N HIS A 28 -1.04 8.63 -11.43
CA HIS A 28 -2.40 9.13 -11.36
C HIS A 28 -2.78 9.56 -9.94
N GLU A 29 -2.52 8.74 -8.92
CA GLU A 29 -2.77 9.08 -7.52
C GLU A 29 -1.94 10.29 -7.05
N ILE A 30 -0.67 10.36 -7.46
CA ILE A 30 0.19 11.53 -7.20
C ILE A 30 -0.40 12.77 -7.90
N GLY A 31 -0.96 12.63 -9.09
CA GLY A 31 -1.71 13.66 -9.79
C GLY A 31 -2.85 14.22 -8.94
N HIS A 32 -3.68 13.36 -8.35
CA HIS A 32 -4.75 13.78 -7.44
C HIS A 32 -4.24 14.55 -6.23
N VAL A 33 -3.13 14.12 -5.64
CA VAL A 33 -2.52 14.77 -4.47
C VAL A 33 -1.93 16.13 -4.83
N THR A 34 -1.14 16.22 -5.90
CA THR A 34 -0.44 17.44 -6.34
C THR A 34 -1.41 18.51 -6.82
N GLN A 35 -2.49 18.11 -7.51
CA GLN A 35 -3.57 19.01 -7.95
C GLN A 35 -4.58 19.31 -6.84
N ARG A 36 -4.39 18.78 -5.63
CA ARG A 36 -5.24 19.01 -4.45
C ARG A 36 -6.73 18.71 -4.71
N HIS A 37 -7.03 17.68 -5.50
CA HIS A 37 -8.41 17.38 -5.91
C HIS A 37 -9.35 17.19 -4.72
N LEU A 38 -8.92 16.49 -3.67
CA LEU A 38 -9.72 16.30 -2.46
C LEU A 38 -10.05 17.64 -1.77
N ALA A 39 -9.07 18.53 -1.64
CA ALA A 39 -9.31 19.84 -1.02
C ALA A 39 -10.24 20.72 -1.86
N ARG A 40 -10.09 20.68 -3.19
CA ARG A 40 -10.97 21.39 -4.15
C ARG A 40 -12.39 20.83 -4.08
N MET A 41 -12.55 19.51 -3.99
CA MET A 41 -13.84 18.84 -3.86
C MET A 41 -14.55 19.23 -2.55
N ILE A 42 -13.86 19.24 -1.42
CA ILE A 42 -14.42 19.68 -0.12
C ILE A 42 -14.84 21.16 -0.17
N ALA A 43 -14.03 22.01 -0.79
CA ALA A 43 -14.36 23.43 -0.96
C ALA A 43 -15.60 23.61 -1.84
N ALA A 44 -15.70 22.90 -2.97
CA ALA A 44 -16.87 22.94 -3.86
C ALA A 44 -18.14 22.46 -3.12
N GLN A 45 -18.05 21.40 -2.35
CA GLN A 45 -19.17 20.83 -1.60
C GLN A 45 -19.75 21.84 -0.56
N LYS A 46 -18.89 22.64 0.09
CA LYS A 46 -19.34 23.73 0.98
C LYS A 46 -20.16 24.78 0.19
N TYR A 47 -19.72 25.16 -0.99
CA TYR A 47 -20.43 26.10 -1.87
C TYR A 47 -21.78 25.53 -2.36
N ASP A 48 -21.80 24.26 -2.74
CA ASP A 48 -23.02 23.62 -3.22
C ASP A 48 -24.05 23.44 -2.11
N THR A 49 -23.63 23.21 -0.88
CA THR A 49 -24.52 23.21 0.29
C THR A 49 -25.19 24.59 0.49
N VAL A 50 -24.44 25.68 0.39
CA VAL A 50 -24.98 27.04 0.51
C VAL A 50 -25.98 27.33 -0.65
N LYS A 51 -25.64 26.96 -1.88
CA LYS A 51 -26.54 27.09 -3.05
C LYS A 51 -27.82 26.26 -2.87
N SER A 52 -27.72 25.04 -2.37
CA SER A 52 -28.86 24.16 -2.10
C SER A 52 -29.81 24.75 -1.07
N ILE A 53 -29.27 25.29 0.04
CA ILE A 53 -30.08 25.98 1.05
C ILE A 53 -30.79 27.21 0.46
N ALA A 54 -30.09 28.01 -0.33
CA ALA A 54 -30.67 29.16 -1.01
C ALA A 54 -31.76 28.76 -2.01
N SER A 55 -31.54 27.67 -2.77
CA SER A 55 -32.53 27.14 -3.73
C SER A 55 -33.79 26.63 -3.02
N ILE A 56 -33.64 25.95 -1.88
CA ILE A 56 -34.75 25.47 -1.08
C ILE A 56 -35.53 26.66 -0.49
N ALA A 57 -34.85 27.68 0.01
CA ALA A 57 -35.49 28.88 0.52
C ALA A 57 -36.28 29.62 -0.57
N LEU A 58 -35.72 29.74 -1.78
CA LEU A 58 -36.38 30.34 -2.93
C LEU A 58 -37.61 29.51 -3.37
N ALA A 59 -37.48 28.19 -3.43
CA ALA A 59 -38.57 27.28 -3.76
C ALA A 59 -39.73 27.36 -2.75
N LEU A 60 -39.42 27.48 -1.46
CA LEU A 60 -40.44 27.70 -0.41
C LEU A 60 -41.18 29.03 -0.56
N LEU A 61 -40.49 30.08 -1.01
CA LEU A 61 -41.12 31.37 -1.31
C LEU A 61 -42.01 31.27 -2.56
N MET A 62 -41.56 30.57 -3.61
CA MET A 62 -42.34 30.33 -4.82
C MET A 62 -43.53 29.41 -4.61
N ALA A 63 -43.43 28.44 -3.68
CA ALA A 63 -44.54 27.53 -3.37
C ALA A 63 -45.80 28.23 -2.85
N ARG A 64 -45.65 29.44 -2.27
CA ARG A 64 -46.80 30.28 -1.86
C ARG A 64 -47.56 30.84 -3.06
N ALA A 65 -46.89 31.04 -4.18
CA ALA A 65 -47.49 31.60 -5.40
C ALA A 65 -47.95 30.49 -6.37
N ASN A 66 -47.17 29.43 -6.54
CA ASN A 66 -47.47 28.27 -7.38
C ASN A 66 -46.70 27.01 -6.94
N PRO A 67 -47.39 26.02 -6.35
CA PRO A 67 -46.75 24.79 -5.83
C PRO A 67 -46.07 23.94 -6.92
N ASP A 68 -46.63 23.90 -8.13
CA ASP A 68 -46.12 23.08 -9.25
C ASP A 68 -44.80 23.63 -9.78
N LEU A 69 -44.66 24.95 -9.85
CA LEU A 69 -43.43 25.62 -10.25
C LEU A 69 -42.32 25.41 -9.19
N ALA A 70 -42.68 25.39 -7.91
CA ALA A 70 -41.72 25.15 -6.83
C ALA A 70 -41.16 23.73 -6.85
N SER A 71 -42.00 22.72 -7.10
CA SER A 71 -41.60 21.32 -7.21
C SER A 71 -40.70 21.09 -8.43
N GLY A 72 -41.04 21.67 -9.58
CA GLY A 72 -40.22 21.64 -10.80
C GLY A 72 -38.83 22.27 -10.60
N ALA A 73 -38.80 23.42 -9.93
CA ALA A 73 -37.53 24.12 -9.63
C ALA A 73 -36.62 23.32 -8.71
N LEU A 74 -37.14 22.66 -7.66
CA LEU A 74 -36.36 21.79 -6.75
C LEU A 74 -35.81 20.56 -7.47
N THR A 75 -36.62 19.91 -8.30
CA THR A 75 -36.18 18.73 -9.08
C THR A 75 -35.07 19.11 -10.05
N THR A 76 -35.23 20.22 -10.78
CA THR A 76 -34.21 20.73 -11.72
C THR A 76 -32.93 21.13 -10.99
N ALA A 77 -33.02 21.83 -9.87
CA ALA A 77 -31.85 22.22 -9.07
C ALA A 77 -31.08 21.00 -8.54
N SER A 78 -31.80 19.96 -8.11
CA SER A 78 -31.18 18.71 -7.66
C SER A 78 -30.47 17.98 -8.81
N ALA A 79 -31.12 17.88 -9.99
CA ALA A 79 -30.52 17.25 -11.18
C ALA A 79 -29.28 17.99 -11.67
N VAL A 80 -29.33 19.34 -11.71
CA VAL A 80 -28.16 20.17 -12.06
C VAL A 80 -27.03 20.01 -11.05
N GLY A 81 -27.34 19.92 -9.75
CA GLY A 81 -26.33 19.68 -8.71
C GLY A 81 -25.60 18.35 -8.89
N VAL A 82 -26.33 17.27 -9.15
CA VAL A 82 -25.76 15.94 -9.43
C VAL A 82 -24.91 15.97 -10.70
N GLN A 83 -25.41 16.60 -11.78
CA GLN A 83 -24.66 16.69 -13.03
C GLN A 83 -23.36 17.47 -12.86
N ASN A 84 -23.37 18.61 -12.19
CA ASN A 84 -22.18 19.41 -11.89
C ASN A 84 -21.15 18.62 -11.08
N GLN A 85 -21.59 17.81 -10.11
CA GLN A 85 -20.70 16.97 -9.32
C GLN A 85 -20.05 15.86 -10.16
N LEU A 86 -20.80 15.24 -11.08
CA LEU A 86 -20.28 14.24 -12.00
C LEU A 86 -19.26 14.85 -12.98
N ASP A 87 -19.55 16.01 -13.54
CA ASP A 87 -18.66 16.69 -14.48
C ASP A 87 -17.38 17.16 -13.79
N TYR A 88 -17.47 17.69 -12.58
CA TYR A 88 -16.33 18.05 -11.76
C TYR A 88 -15.43 16.86 -11.44
N THR A 89 -16.02 15.70 -11.13
CA THR A 89 -15.27 14.46 -10.91
C THR A 89 -14.55 14.03 -12.19
N ARG A 90 -15.22 14.08 -13.35
CA ARG A 90 -14.61 13.73 -14.65
C ARG A 90 -13.43 14.65 -15.02
N GLU A 91 -13.54 15.95 -14.73
CA GLU A 91 -12.45 16.90 -14.96
C GLU A 91 -11.23 16.57 -14.08
N HIS A 92 -11.43 16.27 -12.81
CA HIS A 92 -10.36 15.86 -11.89
C HIS A 92 -9.66 14.59 -12.36
N GLU A 93 -10.43 13.60 -12.84
CA GLU A 93 -9.86 12.36 -13.39
C GLU A 93 -8.99 12.65 -14.63
N ARG A 94 -9.47 13.46 -15.57
CA ARG A 94 -8.71 13.86 -16.76
C ARG A 94 -7.45 14.66 -16.40
N GLU A 95 -7.53 15.55 -15.41
CA GLU A 95 -6.38 16.30 -14.90
C GLU A 95 -5.36 15.36 -14.26
N ALA A 96 -5.81 14.41 -13.42
CA ALA A 96 -4.97 13.41 -12.81
C ALA A 96 -4.29 12.49 -13.83
N ASP A 97 -5.01 12.08 -14.88
CA ASP A 97 -4.44 11.28 -15.98
C ASP A 97 -3.31 12.02 -16.70
N ARG A 98 -3.53 13.30 -17.05
CA ARG A 98 -2.52 14.10 -17.76
C ARG A 98 -1.28 14.37 -16.91
N VAL A 99 -1.47 14.76 -15.66
CA VAL A 99 -0.37 14.98 -14.71
C VAL A 99 0.33 13.67 -14.39
N GLY A 100 -0.44 12.59 -14.19
CA GLY A 100 0.08 11.25 -13.95
C GLY A 100 0.93 10.73 -15.11
N LEU A 101 0.50 10.99 -16.36
CA LEU A 101 1.27 10.63 -17.55
C LEU A 101 2.63 11.35 -17.60
N GLN A 102 2.66 12.66 -17.26
CA GLN A 102 3.90 13.43 -17.18
C GLN A 102 4.83 12.91 -16.07
N ILE A 103 4.26 12.56 -14.91
CA ILE A 103 5.02 11.97 -13.80
C ILE A 103 5.63 10.64 -14.22
N LEU A 104 4.87 9.79 -14.93
CA LEU A 104 5.30 8.49 -15.42
C LEU A 104 6.49 8.64 -16.40
N ASP A 105 6.40 9.57 -17.36
CA ASP A 105 7.46 9.86 -18.33
C ASP A 105 8.73 10.40 -17.65
N ASN A 106 8.56 11.38 -16.76
CA ASN A 106 9.67 11.97 -16.00
C ASN A 106 10.38 10.95 -15.09
N ALA A 107 9.64 9.97 -14.59
CA ALA A 107 10.20 8.87 -13.80
C ALA A 107 10.89 7.79 -14.66
N GLY A 108 10.82 7.90 -15.98
CA GLY A 108 11.51 7.00 -16.91
C GLY A 108 10.77 5.70 -17.22
N PHE A 109 9.50 5.57 -16.84
CA PHE A 109 8.64 4.43 -17.17
C PHE A 109 8.09 4.51 -18.59
N ASP A 110 7.59 3.38 -19.10
CA ASP A 110 6.86 3.38 -20.38
C ASP A 110 5.47 4.00 -20.21
N VAL A 111 5.26 5.13 -20.86
CA VAL A 111 3.98 5.88 -20.81
C VAL A 111 2.79 5.09 -21.35
N ARG A 112 3.05 4.08 -22.22
CA ARG A 112 2.01 3.18 -22.74
C ARG A 112 1.41 2.27 -21.67
N GLY A 113 2.09 2.12 -20.54
CA GLY A 113 1.58 1.42 -19.37
C GLY A 113 0.24 2.00 -18.87
N MET A 114 0.01 3.32 -19.00
CA MET A 114 -1.25 3.93 -18.54
C MET A 114 -2.47 3.47 -19.37
N PRO A 115 -2.55 3.67 -20.68
CA PRO A 115 -3.70 3.17 -21.45
C PRO A 115 -3.80 1.65 -21.42
N ALA A 116 -2.68 0.90 -21.41
CA ALA A 116 -2.69 -0.55 -21.29
C ALA A 116 -3.36 -1.00 -19.99
N PHE A 117 -3.02 -0.38 -18.86
CA PHE A 117 -3.63 -0.71 -17.58
C PHE A 117 -5.12 -0.33 -17.54
N PHE A 118 -5.54 0.75 -18.16
CA PHE A 118 -6.95 1.10 -18.30
C PHE A 118 -7.74 0.00 -19.02
N VAL A 119 -7.19 -0.55 -20.09
CA VAL A 119 -7.81 -1.67 -20.82
C VAL A 119 -7.89 -2.92 -19.92
N THR A 120 -6.82 -3.23 -19.19
CA THR A 120 -6.79 -4.34 -18.22
C THR A 120 -7.88 -4.21 -17.15
N LEU A 121 -8.02 -3.01 -16.57
CA LEU A 121 -9.06 -2.72 -15.58
C LEU A 121 -10.48 -2.81 -16.16
N GLN A 122 -10.68 -2.31 -17.39
CA GLN A 122 -11.98 -2.38 -18.08
C GLN A 122 -12.39 -3.83 -18.35
N GLN A 123 -11.46 -4.67 -18.81
CA GLN A 123 -11.70 -6.08 -19.02
C GLN A 123 -12.01 -6.81 -17.70
N GLY A 124 -11.21 -6.59 -16.66
CA GLY A 124 -11.42 -7.17 -15.34
C GLY A 124 -12.77 -6.81 -14.72
N SER A 125 -13.28 -5.61 -15.00
CA SER A 125 -14.59 -5.17 -14.48
C SER A 125 -15.77 -5.88 -15.13
N ARG A 126 -15.65 -6.32 -16.38
CA ARG A 126 -16.71 -7.03 -17.12
C ARG A 126 -16.96 -8.46 -16.62
N PHE A 127 -15.94 -9.06 -16.00
CA PHE A 127 -15.98 -10.46 -15.52
C PHE A 127 -16.10 -10.55 -13.98
N ALA A 128 -16.18 -9.42 -13.27
CA ALA A 128 -16.25 -9.42 -11.82
C ALA A 128 -17.68 -9.75 -11.35
N GLU A 129 -17.90 -10.99 -10.91
CA GLU A 129 -19.09 -11.38 -10.14
C GLU A 129 -19.07 -10.64 -8.78
N GLY A 130 -19.76 -9.53 -8.67
CA GLY A 130 -19.81 -8.73 -7.42
C GLY A 130 -19.53 -7.25 -7.58
N GLY A 131 -19.44 -6.76 -8.80
CA GLY A 131 -19.30 -5.33 -9.11
C GLY A 131 -17.87 -4.90 -9.46
N ALA A 132 -17.74 -3.66 -9.93
CA ALA A 132 -16.48 -3.11 -10.37
C ALA A 132 -15.40 -3.16 -9.26
N PRO A 133 -14.12 -3.42 -9.60
CA PRO A 133 -13.01 -3.34 -8.67
C PRO A 133 -13.06 -2.04 -7.85
N SER A 134 -12.63 -2.10 -6.60
CA SER A 134 -12.72 -0.95 -5.66
C SER A 134 -12.11 0.34 -6.23
N PHE A 135 -11.05 0.23 -7.01
CA PHE A 135 -10.41 1.35 -7.72
C PHE A 135 -11.38 2.01 -8.71
N LEU A 136 -12.11 1.25 -9.53
CA LEU A 136 -13.04 1.79 -10.53
C LEU A 136 -14.30 2.44 -9.93
N ARG A 137 -14.61 2.14 -8.67
CA ARG A 137 -15.73 2.79 -7.96
C ARG A 137 -15.40 4.23 -7.56
N THR A 138 -14.14 4.50 -7.25
CA THR A 138 -13.65 5.84 -6.89
C THR A 138 -13.09 6.59 -8.09
N HIS A 139 -12.59 5.88 -9.10
CA HIS A 139 -12.00 6.41 -10.34
C HIS A 139 -12.70 5.82 -11.56
N PRO A 140 -13.89 6.36 -11.95
CA PRO A 140 -14.66 5.84 -13.08
C PRO A 140 -13.85 5.90 -14.36
N LEU A 141 -13.72 4.76 -15.04
CA LEU A 141 -13.00 4.65 -16.30
C LEU A 141 -14.00 4.76 -17.46
N THR A 142 -13.85 5.79 -18.27
CA THR A 142 -14.67 6.03 -19.47
C THR A 142 -13.86 5.73 -20.73
N GLY A 143 -14.57 5.40 -21.83
CA GLY A 143 -13.91 5.24 -23.13
C GLY A 143 -13.16 6.50 -23.58
N GLU A 144 -13.65 7.69 -23.21
CA GLU A 144 -13.00 8.97 -23.49
C GLU A 144 -11.63 9.09 -22.80
N ARG A 145 -11.50 8.65 -21.53
CA ARG A 145 -10.21 8.67 -20.80
C ARG A 145 -9.21 7.73 -21.46
N ILE A 146 -9.65 6.53 -21.86
CA ILE A 146 -8.79 5.56 -22.57
C ILE A 146 -8.32 6.18 -23.89
N ALA A 147 -9.23 6.78 -24.68
CA ALA A 147 -8.90 7.37 -25.96
C ALA A 147 -7.97 8.60 -25.80
N ASP A 148 -8.22 9.50 -24.83
CA ASP A 148 -7.35 10.68 -24.59
C ASP A 148 -5.91 10.22 -24.23
N MET A 149 -5.77 9.23 -23.35
CA MET A 149 -4.45 8.71 -22.98
C MET A 149 -3.77 7.97 -24.14
N THR A 150 -4.50 7.16 -24.91
CA THR A 150 -3.96 6.50 -26.10
C THR A 150 -3.43 7.52 -27.10
N ASN A 151 -4.25 8.53 -27.47
CA ASN A 151 -3.84 9.56 -28.42
C ASN A 151 -2.61 10.37 -27.95
N ARG A 152 -2.48 10.62 -26.64
CA ARG A 152 -1.33 11.33 -26.08
C ARG A 152 -0.05 10.50 -26.15
N VAL A 153 -0.10 9.22 -25.77
CA VAL A 153 1.08 8.36 -25.76
C VAL A 153 1.56 8.03 -27.18
N GLU A 154 0.66 8.03 -28.17
CA GLU A 154 1.03 7.87 -29.59
C GLU A 154 1.89 9.04 -30.12
N GLN A 155 1.74 10.22 -29.53
CA GLN A 155 2.55 11.41 -29.88
C GLN A 155 3.88 11.47 -29.12
N MET A 156 4.09 10.59 -28.13
CA MET A 156 5.31 10.56 -27.33
C MET A 156 6.34 9.57 -27.89
N PRO A 157 7.63 9.80 -27.69
CA PRO A 157 8.65 8.87 -28.11
C PRO A 157 8.44 7.48 -27.54
N TYR A 158 8.65 6.44 -28.36
CA TYR A 158 8.59 5.08 -27.90
C TYR A 158 9.77 4.75 -26.97
N ARG A 159 9.46 4.26 -25.79
CA ARG A 159 10.43 3.78 -24.81
C ARG A 159 10.01 2.42 -24.30
N GLN A 160 10.77 1.37 -24.57
CA GLN A 160 10.53 0.07 -23.97
C GLN A 160 11.28 0.00 -22.64
N VAL A 161 10.52 -0.14 -21.55
CA VAL A 161 11.06 -0.25 -20.19
C VAL A 161 10.68 -1.63 -19.65
N PRO A 162 11.65 -2.54 -19.47
CA PRO A 162 11.38 -3.84 -18.87
C PRO A 162 11.03 -3.66 -17.39
N SER A 163 10.14 -4.51 -16.89
CA SER A 163 9.87 -4.59 -15.45
C SER A 163 11.13 -5.00 -14.69
N SER A 164 11.32 -4.42 -13.50
CA SER A 164 12.39 -4.85 -12.60
C SER A 164 12.16 -6.26 -12.09
N ILE A 165 13.24 -6.96 -11.75
CA ILE A 165 13.13 -8.30 -11.15
C ILE A 165 12.45 -8.25 -9.78
N GLU A 166 12.58 -7.13 -9.07
CA GLU A 166 11.87 -6.85 -7.82
C GLU A 166 10.36 -6.87 -8.00
N PHE A 167 9.87 -6.16 -9.03
CA PHE A 167 8.45 -6.15 -9.36
C PHE A 167 7.94 -7.57 -9.65
N GLU A 168 8.66 -8.33 -10.47
CA GLU A 168 8.29 -9.68 -10.85
C GLU A 168 8.28 -10.63 -9.64
N TYR A 169 9.28 -10.59 -8.77
CA TYR A 169 9.31 -11.40 -7.56
C TYR A 169 8.21 -11.00 -6.56
N VAL A 170 7.91 -9.70 -6.40
CA VAL A 170 6.82 -9.25 -5.53
C VAL A 170 5.48 -9.72 -6.09
N LYS A 171 5.27 -9.63 -7.39
CA LYS A 171 4.07 -10.12 -8.08
C LYS A 171 3.90 -11.62 -7.88
N ALA A 172 4.95 -12.42 -8.13
CA ALA A 172 4.94 -13.86 -7.91
C ALA A 172 4.64 -14.23 -6.44
N LYS A 173 5.24 -13.50 -5.49
CA LYS A 173 4.97 -13.67 -4.07
C LYS A 173 3.52 -13.38 -3.70
N LEU A 174 2.94 -12.31 -4.24
CA LEU A 174 1.53 -11.99 -4.02
C LEU A 174 0.63 -13.08 -4.57
N GLN A 175 0.85 -13.51 -5.82
CA GLN A 175 0.10 -14.62 -6.44
C GLN A 175 0.21 -15.91 -5.63
N ALA A 176 1.41 -16.29 -5.20
CA ALA A 176 1.64 -17.49 -4.40
C ALA A 176 0.93 -17.45 -3.02
N ASN A 177 0.65 -16.25 -2.48
CA ASN A 177 -0.05 -16.09 -1.20
C ASN A 177 -1.58 -15.99 -1.35
N TYR A 178 -2.11 -15.82 -2.56
CA TYR A 178 -3.55 -15.74 -2.83
C TYR A 178 -4.12 -17.07 -3.29
N GLY A 179 -5.39 -17.30 -3.02
CA GLY A 179 -6.14 -18.45 -3.52
C GLY A 179 -5.68 -19.81 -2.96
N ALA A 180 -6.07 -20.88 -3.66
CA ALA A 180 -5.71 -22.25 -3.30
C ALA A 180 -4.25 -22.54 -3.64
N VAL A 181 -3.49 -22.99 -2.66
CA VAL A 181 -2.03 -23.20 -2.81
C VAL A 181 -1.69 -24.28 -3.87
N ASP A 182 -2.51 -25.33 -3.97
CA ASP A 182 -2.28 -26.40 -4.92
C ASP A 182 -2.50 -25.96 -6.36
N THR A 183 -3.51 -25.10 -6.60
CA THR A 183 -3.74 -24.49 -7.91
C THR A 183 -2.56 -23.61 -8.31
N ASN A 184 -2.04 -22.80 -7.38
CA ASN A 184 -0.87 -21.97 -7.65
C ASN A 184 0.37 -22.80 -7.98
N ILE A 185 0.60 -23.89 -7.27
CA ILE A 185 1.71 -24.82 -7.55
C ILE A 185 1.56 -25.39 -8.97
N ALA A 186 0.39 -25.94 -9.33
CA ALA A 186 0.16 -26.52 -10.64
C ALA A 186 0.39 -25.53 -11.79
N LEU A 187 -0.10 -24.28 -11.62
CA LEU A 187 0.11 -23.21 -12.60
C LEU A 187 1.58 -22.84 -12.74
N LEU A 188 2.32 -22.71 -11.65
CA LEU A 188 3.74 -22.34 -11.67
C LEU A 188 4.59 -23.49 -12.24
N GLU A 189 4.27 -24.74 -11.94
CA GLU A 189 4.92 -25.91 -12.57
C GLU A 189 4.66 -25.97 -14.07
N GLN A 190 3.45 -25.62 -14.52
CA GLN A 190 3.14 -25.49 -15.93
C GLN A 190 3.96 -24.36 -16.56
N GLN A 191 4.01 -23.21 -15.93
CA GLN A 191 4.82 -22.07 -16.40
C GLN A 191 6.29 -22.44 -16.56
N ILE A 192 6.87 -23.21 -15.64
CA ILE A 192 8.26 -23.67 -15.75
C ILE A 192 8.46 -24.58 -16.96
N ARG A 193 7.49 -25.46 -17.26
CA ARG A 193 7.57 -26.36 -18.46
C ARG A 193 7.49 -25.59 -19.78
N GLU A 194 6.78 -24.46 -19.78
CA GLU A 194 6.49 -23.66 -20.98
C GLU A 194 7.37 -22.38 -21.07
N ALA A 195 8.11 -22.04 -20.02
CA ALA A 195 8.80 -20.76 -19.88
C ALA A 195 10.01 -20.64 -20.80
N SER A 196 10.15 -19.43 -21.35
CA SER A 196 11.44 -18.95 -21.84
C SER A 196 12.39 -18.70 -20.65
N ALA A 197 13.69 -18.75 -20.89
CA ALA A 197 14.72 -18.63 -19.83
C ALA A 197 14.58 -17.39 -18.94
N SER A 198 14.02 -16.30 -19.46
CA SER A 198 13.85 -15.04 -18.72
C SER A 198 12.85 -15.10 -17.56
N ASN A 199 11.85 -15.98 -17.62
CA ASN A 199 10.79 -16.07 -16.62
C ASN A 199 10.97 -17.22 -15.62
N LEU A 200 11.97 -18.08 -15.82
CA LEU A 200 12.20 -19.25 -14.97
C LEU A 200 12.47 -18.86 -13.52
N ALA A 201 13.31 -17.85 -13.27
CA ALA A 201 13.64 -17.44 -11.91
C ALA A 201 12.39 -16.93 -11.14
N VAL A 202 11.48 -16.22 -11.81
CA VAL A 202 10.23 -15.73 -11.23
C VAL A 202 9.30 -16.90 -10.86
N ALA A 203 9.15 -17.86 -11.76
CA ALA A 203 8.31 -19.05 -11.54
C ALA A 203 8.87 -19.92 -10.38
N HIS A 204 10.18 -20.20 -10.37
CA HIS A 204 10.84 -20.90 -9.26
C HIS A 204 10.69 -20.17 -7.92
N TYR A 205 10.77 -18.83 -7.93
CA TYR A 205 10.56 -18.04 -6.72
C TYR A 205 9.11 -18.17 -6.21
N GLY A 206 8.13 -18.05 -7.09
CA GLY A 206 6.70 -18.26 -6.77
C GLY A 206 6.43 -19.66 -6.23
N LEU A 207 7.04 -20.69 -6.84
CA LEU A 207 6.96 -22.09 -6.40
C LEU A 207 7.56 -22.27 -5.01
N ALA A 208 8.73 -21.73 -4.74
CA ALA A 208 9.36 -21.80 -3.43
C ALA A 208 8.49 -21.15 -2.34
N VAL A 209 7.86 -19.99 -2.63
CA VAL A 209 6.89 -19.34 -1.72
C VAL A 209 5.67 -20.23 -1.50
N SER A 210 5.10 -20.82 -2.55
CA SER A 210 3.93 -21.70 -2.47
C SER A 210 4.22 -22.97 -1.68
N TYR A 211 5.37 -23.60 -1.89
CA TYR A 211 5.80 -24.78 -1.12
C TYR A 211 6.06 -24.44 0.35
N LEU A 212 6.66 -23.29 0.67
CA LEU A 212 6.78 -22.84 2.05
C LEU A 212 5.40 -22.63 2.71
N ARG A 213 4.46 -22.01 2.00
CA ARG A 213 3.07 -21.84 2.47
C ARG A 213 2.39 -23.19 2.74
N LYS A 214 2.65 -24.20 1.90
CA LYS A 214 2.14 -25.56 2.05
C LYS A 214 2.88 -26.38 3.12
N ASN A 215 3.96 -25.84 3.69
CA ASN A 215 4.91 -26.55 4.57
C ASN A 215 5.60 -27.74 3.88
N ALA A 216 5.73 -27.71 2.57
CA ALA A 216 6.42 -28.69 1.74
C ALA A 216 7.93 -28.34 1.65
N LEU A 217 8.65 -28.46 2.77
CA LEU A 217 9.98 -27.88 2.96
C LEU A 217 11.05 -28.49 2.04
N VAL A 218 10.91 -29.75 1.66
CA VAL A 218 11.86 -30.44 0.75
C VAL A 218 11.73 -29.84 -0.66
N GLN A 219 10.51 -29.62 -1.13
CA GLN A 219 10.25 -29.02 -2.42
C GLN A 219 10.70 -27.55 -2.43
N ALA A 220 10.37 -26.78 -1.37
CA ALA A 220 10.83 -25.42 -1.23
C ALA A 220 12.36 -25.29 -1.28
N ASP A 221 13.08 -26.24 -0.66
CA ASP A 221 14.55 -26.29 -0.67
C ASP A 221 15.13 -26.52 -2.08
N LYS A 222 14.51 -27.40 -2.86
CA LYS A 222 14.91 -27.64 -4.25
C LYS A 222 14.80 -26.35 -5.08
N GLU A 223 13.67 -25.65 -4.97
CA GLU A 223 13.43 -24.42 -5.70
C GLU A 223 14.41 -23.30 -5.29
N ILE A 224 14.65 -23.12 -3.99
CA ILE A 224 15.59 -22.12 -3.48
C ILE A 224 17.02 -22.47 -3.90
N THR A 225 17.40 -23.76 -3.88
CA THR A 225 18.71 -24.20 -4.35
C THR A 225 18.88 -23.91 -5.85
N TRP A 226 17.85 -24.17 -6.64
CA TRP A 226 17.85 -23.81 -8.07
C TRP A 226 18.03 -22.31 -8.28
N LEU A 227 17.29 -21.47 -7.55
CA LEU A 227 17.39 -20.00 -7.60
C LEU A 227 18.80 -19.52 -7.27
N LYS A 228 19.39 -20.02 -6.20
CA LYS A 228 20.75 -19.63 -5.77
C LYS A 228 21.84 -20.02 -6.79
N LYS A 229 21.59 -21.04 -7.59
CA LYS A 229 22.51 -21.49 -8.62
C LYS A 229 22.33 -20.77 -9.97
N ASN A 230 21.10 -20.44 -10.34
CA ASN A 230 20.75 -20.06 -11.71
C ASN A 230 20.26 -18.59 -11.83
N ALA A 231 19.84 -17.96 -10.74
CA ALA A 231 19.39 -16.58 -10.73
C ALA A 231 20.48 -15.64 -10.16
N PRO A 232 20.49 -14.37 -10.55
CA PRO A 232 21.33 -13.37 -9.88
C PRO A 232 21.05 -13.31 -8.39
N GLN A 233 22.09 -13.03 -7.60
CA GLN A 233 21.94 -12.87 -6.16
C GLN A 233 20.95 -11.73 -5.86
N HIS A 234 19.96 -11.99 -5.00
CA HIS A 234 18.89 -11.05 -4.73
C HIS A 234 18.39 -11.15 -3.28
N ALA A 235 18.12 -10.00 -2.64
CA ALA A 235 17.69 -9.94 -1.24
C ALA A 235 16.44 -10.77 -0.94
N MET A 236 15.50 -10.86 -1.91
CA MET A 236 14.27 -11.63 -1.75
C MET A 236 14.54 -13.14 -1.73
N ILE A 237 15.52 -13.63 -2.50
CA ILE A 237 15.94 -15.04 -2.50
C ILE A 237 16.63 -15.36 -1.17
N GLU A 238 17.53 -14.48 -0.70
CA GLU A 238 18.22 -14.67 0.57
C GLU A 238 17.25 -14.69 1.77
N ASN A 239 16.24 -13.78 1.76
CA ASN A 239 15.18 -13.77 2.77
C ASN A 239 14.33 -15.04 2.72
N LEU A 240 14.01 -15.55 1.53
CA LEU A 240 13.24 -16.77 1.36
C LEU A 240 14.02 -18.00 1.90
N ASN A 241 15.33 -18.07 1.63
CA ASN A 241 16.22 -19.09 2.17
C ASN A 241 16.28 -19.06 3.71
N ALA A 242 16.41 -17.86 4.30
CA ALA A 242 16.38 -17.71 5.75
C ALA A 242 15.04 -18.19 6.35
N LYS A 243 13.92 -17.86 5.73
CA LYS A 243 12.59 -18.35 6.14
C LYS A 243 12.45 -19.87 6.03
N LEU A 244 13.01 -20.48 4.99
CA LEU A 244 13.05 -21.93 4.88
C LEU A 244 13.84 -22.57 6.05
N LEU A 245 14.99 -21.99 6.42
CA LEU A 245 15.80 -22.48 7.53
C LEU A 245 15.07 -22.34 8.89
N VAL A 246 14.32 -21.26 9.06
CA VAL A 246 13.42 -21.10 10.23
C VAL A 246 12.35 -22.21 10.23
N ALA A 247 11.69 -22.43 9.07
CA ALA A 247 10.67 -23.47 8.95
C ALA A 247 11.20 -24.88 9.15
N LYS A 248 12.46 -25.14 8.78
CA LYS A 248 13.19 -26.40 9.07
C LYS A 248 13.63 -26.52 10.54
N ASN A 249 13.24 -25.60 11.40
CA ASN A 249 13.65 -25.54 12.80
C ASN A 249 15.17 -25.55 13.01
N ASN A 250 15.90 -24.84 12.15
CA ASN A 250 17.35 -24.67 12.24
C ASN A 250 17.71 -23.19 12.53
N PRO A 251 17.57 -22.75 13.79
CA PRO A 251 17.73 -21.33 14.14
C PRO A 251 19.16 -20.83 13.94
N GLN A 252 20.18 -21.67 14.14
CA GLN A 252 21.58 -21.27 13.97
C GLN A 252 21.88 -20.97 12.48
N ALA A 253 21.44 -21.85 11.58
CA ALA A 253 21.61 -21.63 10.15
C ALA A 253 20.80 -20.44 9.65
N ALA A 254 19.58 -20.24 10.16
CA ALA A 254 18.75 -19.10 9.83
C ALA A 254 19.39 -17.77 10.25
N GLY A 255 19.93 -17.70 11.47
CA GLY A 255 20.67 -16.53 11.96
C GLY A 255 21.86 -16.19 11.08
N LYS A 256 22.73 -17.18 10.78
CA LYS A 256 23.88 -16.99 9.88
C LYS A 256 23.46 -16.55 8.47
N GLN A 257 22.34 -17.07 7.96
CA GLN A 257 21.81 -16.69 6.66
C GLN A 257 21.36 -15.22 6.65
N TYR A 258 20.62 -14.76 7.67
CA TYR A 258 20.24 -13.35 7.81
C TYR A 258 21.45 -12.44 7.94
N GLU A 259 22.43 -12.79 8.79
CA GLU A 259 23.66 -12.02 8.96
C GLU A 259 24.46 -11.88 7.65
N SER A 260 24.59 -12.97 6.91
CA SER A 260 25.27 -12.96 5.61
C SER A 260 24.55 -12.12 4.59
N ALA A 261 23.22 -12.23 4.52
CA ALA A 261 22.39 -11.44 3.61
C ALA A 261 22.45 -9.94 3.95
N LEU A 262 22.43 -9.59 5.25
CA LEU A 262 22.50 -8.19 5.70
C LEU A 262 23.88 -7.55 5.52
N LYS A 263 24.96 -8.32 5.38
CA LYS A 263 26.25 -7.77 4.95
C LYS A 263 26.23 -7.24 3.52
N ILE A 264 25.41 -7.85 2.66
CA ILE A 264 25.28 -7.48 1.25
C ILE A 264 24.17 -6.43 1.05
N TYR A 265 23.08 -6.58 1.79
CA TYR A 265 21.87 -5.75 1.71
C TYR A 265 21.51 -5.13 3.08
N PRO A 266 22.37 -4.26 3.66
CA PRO A 266 22.21 -3.79 5.05
C PRO A 266 20.92 -3.03 5.29
N ASP A 267 20.43 -2.29 4.29
CA ASP A 267 19.25 -1.43 4.39
C ASP A 267 17.97 -2.10 3.87
N ASN A 268 18.04 -3.40 3.49
CA ASN A 268 16.85 -4.09 3.02
C ASN A 268 15.88 -4.36 4.18
N ARG A 269 14.75 -3.64 4.19
CA ARG A 269 13.76 -3.72 5.29
C ARG A 269 13.22 -5.13 5.51
N ALA A 270 12.95 -5.89 4.44
CA ALA A 270 12.37 -7.23 4.56
C ALA A 270 13.34 -8.23 5.24
N LEU A 271 14.64 -8.12 4.96
CA LEU A 271 15.67 -8.89 5.65
C LEU A 271 15.79 -8.47 7.13
N ASN A 272 15.78 -7.15 7.39
CA ASN A 272 15.84 -6.63 8.76
C ASN A 272 14.63 -7.05 9.58
N TYR A 273 13.41 -7.04 9.02
CA TYR A 273 12.22 -7.57 9.71
C TYR A 273 12.34 -9.06 9.99
N GLY A 274 12.73 -9.85 8.99
CA GLY A 274 12.87 -11.29 9.13
C GLY A 274 13.92 -11.65 10.19
N TYR A 275 15.04 -10.95 10.19
CA TYR A 275 16.09 -11.18 11.20
C TYR A 275 15.67 -10.76 12.61
N ALA A 276 15.00 -9.61 12.74
CA ALA A 276 14.45 -9.15 14.01
C ALA A 276 13.42 -10.13 14.59
N ASP A 277 12.47 -10.61 13.76
CA ASP A 277 11.50 -11.62 14.18
C ASP A 277 12.19 -12.95 14.57
N HIS A 278 13.23 -13.35 13.83
CA HIS A 278 14.05 -14.52 14.17
C HIS A 278 14.74 -14.36 15.53
N LEU A 279 15.40 -13.21 15.78
CA LEU A 279 16.05 -12.91 17.06
C LEU A 279 15.05 -12.96 18.23
N LEU A 280 13.84 -12.43 18.05
CA LEU A 280 12.78 -12.54 19.05
C LEU A 280 12.36 -13.99 19.29
N ALA A 281 12.22 -14.79 18.22
CA ALA A 281 11.84 -16.20 18.33
C ALA A 281 12.86 -17.03 19.14
N ILE A 282 14.15 -16.69 19.03
CA ILE A 282 15.23 -17.32 19.81
C ILE A 282 15.53 -16.57 21.13
N LYS A 283 14.63 -15.70 21.58
CA LYS A 283 14.70 -14.95 22.85
C LYS A 283 15.89 -13.98 22.98
N GLN A 284 16.43 -13.51 21.85
CA GLN A 284 17.51 -12.51 21.81
C GLN A 284 16.95 -11.08 21.66
N ALA A 285 16.16 -10.64 22.65
CA ALA A 285 15.49 -9.34 22.61
C ALA A 285 16.47 -8.15 22.50
N ASP A 286 17.62 -8.18 23.19
CA ASP A 286 18.61 -7.10 23.11
C ASP A 286 19.20 -6.95 21.72
N SER A 287 19.50 -8.04 21.05
CA SER A 287 20.00 -8.05 19.68
C SER A 287 18.95 -7.49 18.70
N ALA A 288 17.67 -7.88 18.88
CA ALA A 288 16.58 -7.34 18.08
C ALA A 288 16.40 -5.82 18.28
N ILE A 289 16.47 -5.33 19.53
CA ILE A 289 16.40 -3.90 19.85
C ILE A 289 17.55 -3.14 19.19
N LYS A 290 18.78 -3.67 19.27
CA LYS A 290 19.96 -3.04 18.65
C LYS A 290 19.82 -2.92 17.13
N LEU A 291 19.42 -4.01 16.48
CA LEU A 291 19.17 -4.04 15.03
C LEU A 291 18.11 -3.01 14.62
N VAL A 292 16.97 -3.05 15.28
CA VAL A 292 15.83 -2.19 14.92
C VAL A 292 16.11 -0.70 15.19
N LYS A 293 16.79 -0.37 16.30
CA LYS A 293 17.20 1.01 16.57
C LYS A 293 18.16 1.58 15.53
N ALA A 294 19.02 0.74 14.97
CA ALA A 294 19.87 1.16 13.85
C ALA A 294 19.04 1.46 12.59
N GLN A 295 18.07 0.62 12.28
CA GLN A 295 17.19 0.79 11.13
C GLN A 295 16.21 1.96 11.28
N GLN A 296 15.75 2.27 12.48
CA GLN A 296 14.88 3.43 12.72
C GLN A 296 15.54 4.78 12.40
N ARG A 297 16.87 4.86 12.41
CA ARG A 297 17.60 6.06 11.98
C ARG A 297 17.44 6.31 10.48
N LEU A 298 17.36 5.24 9.70
CA LEU A 298 17.17 5.28 8.25
C LEU A 298 15.68 5.41 7.88
N TYR A 299 14.83 4.73 8.63
CA TYR A 299 13.39 4.64 8.38
C TYR A 299 12.57 5.05 9.62
N PRO A 300 12.58 6.33 10.02
CA PRO A 300 11.97 6.77 11.29
C PRO A 300 10.44 6.64 11.31
N ASN A 301 9.81 6.56 10.14
CA ASN A 301 8.35 6.45 10.01
C ASN A 301 7.87 5.02 9.77
N ASP A 302 8.74 4.03 9.84
CA ASP A 302 8.38 2.63 9.62
C ASP A 302 7.72 2.01 10.84
N ALA A 303 6.40 1.83 10.77
CA ALA A 303 5.58 1.29 11.86
C ALA A 303 5.99 -0.12 12.30
N GLN A 304 6.54 -0.94 11.38
CA GLN A 304 6.93 -2.32 11.64
C GLN A 304 8.09 -2.40 12.64
N PHE A 305 9.08 -1.50 12.51
CA PHE A 305 10.21 -1.47 13.47
C PHE A 305 9.74 -1.13 14.89
N TYR A 306 8.74 -0.27 15.03
CA TYR A 306 8.16 0.02 16.36
C TYR A 306 7.38 -1.18 16.91
N GLN A 307 6.73 -1.98 16.06
CA GLN A 307 6.10 -3.22 16.49
C GLN A 307 7.11 -4.24 17.02
N VAL A 308 8.25 -4.38 16.34
CA VAL A 308 9.34 -5.27 16.83
C VAL A 308 9.86 -4.78 18.16
N LEU A 309 10.08 -3.46 18.35
CA LEU A 309 10.50 -2.91 19.64
C LEU A 309 9.48 -3.18 20.74
N ALA A 310 8.19 -3.02 20.45
CA ALA A 310 7.14 -3.31 21.43
C ALA A 310 7.21 -4.75 21.93
N LYS A 311 7.31 -5.72 21.00
CA LYS A 311 7.48 -7.13 21.32
C LYS A 311 8.76 -7.39 22.15
N ALA A 312 9.89 -6.80 21.72
CA ALA A 312 11.18 -6.99 22.40
C ALA A 312 11.16 -6.44 23.82
N TYR A 313 10.61 -5.26 24.04
CA TYR A 313 10.50 -4.67 25.39
C TYR A 313 9.53 -5.47 26.28
N THR A 314 8.41 -5.94 25.74
CA THR A 314 7.47 -6.80 26.47
C THR A 314 8.16 -8.10 26.91
N MET A 315 8.98 -8.72 26.06
CA MET A 315 9.78 -9.92 26.42
C MET A 315 10.78 -9.64 27.57
N GLN A 316 11.19 -8.39 27.73
CA GLN A 316 12.08 -7.96 28.81
C GLN A 316 11.33 -7.45 30.06
N ASN A 317 10.00 -7.58 30.10
CA ASN A 317 9.13 -6.98 31.13
C ASN A 317 9.27 -5.45 31.27
N LYS A 318 9.71 -4.75 30.22
CA LYS A 318 9.77 -3.28 30.12
C LYS A 318 8.46 -2.76 29.55
N LEU A 319 7.42 -2.78 30.37
CA LEU A 319 6.04 -2.51 29.92
C LEU A 319 5.84 -1.10 29.41
N LEU A 320 6.40 -0.08 30.13
CA LEU A 320 6.33 1.31 29.68
C LEU A 320 6.86 1.48 28.26
N LEU A 321 8.07 0.99 28.01
CA LEU A 321 8.71 1.07 26.68
C LEU A 321 7.97 0.23 25.63
N GLY A 322 7.39 -0.89 26.02
CA GLY A 322 6.57 -1.75 25.17
C GLY A 322 5.31 -1.03 24.68
N TYR A 323 4.54 -0.45 25.59
CA TYR A 323 3.35 0.33 25.25
C TYR A 323 3.70 1.60 24.46
N GLN A 324 4.76 2.31 24.84
CA GLN A 324 5.24 3.47 24.10
C GLN A 324 5.56 3.10 22.64
N ALA A 325 6.33 2.04 22.41
CA ALA A 325 6.67 1.59 21.06
C ALA A 325 5.42 1.13 20.28
N GLN A 326 4.47 0.47 20.95
CA GLN A 326 3.21 0.07 20.33
C GLN A 326 2.36 1.29 19.93
N GLY A 327 2.29 2.32 20.77
CA GLY A 327 1.63 3.59 20.49
C GLY A 327 2.24 4.30 19.27
N GLU A 328 3.58 4.35 19.21
CA GLU A 328 4.30 4.90 18.06
C GLU A 328 4.06 4.11 16.76
N SER A 329 3.91 2.78 16.84
CA SER A 329 3.52 1.97 15.69
C SER A 329 2.13 2.32 15.18
N TYR A 330 1.14 2.46 16.07
CA TYR A 330 -0.22 2.85 15.68
C TYR A 330 -0.27 4.27 15.09
N PHE A 331 0.46 5.21 15.68
CA PHE A 331 0.56 6.57 15.15
C PHE A 331 1.04 6.59 13.69
N ARG A 332 2.09 5.80 13.36
CA ARG A 332 2.63 5.70 12.01
C ARG A 332 1.73 4.93 11.04
N LYS A 333 0.74 4.22 11.57
CA LYS A 333 -0.35 3.60 10.79
C LYS A 333 -1.57 4.52 10.67
N TYR A 334 -1.46 5.77 11.10
CA TYR A 334 -2.54 6.76 11.12
C TYR A 334 -3.72 6.37 12.02
N ASP A 335 -3.50 5.48 12.99
CA ASP A 335 -4.48 5.09 14.00
C ASP A 335 -4.23 5.85 15.30
N LEU A 336 -4.70 7.11 15.29
CA LEU A 336 -4.47 8.04 16.40
C LEU A 336 -5.18 7.59 17.68
N THR A 337 -6.34 6.96 17.56
CA THR A 337 -7.10 6.48 18.72
C THR A 337 -6.34 5.39 19.45
N ARG A 338 -5.90 4.33 18.75
CA ARG A 338 -5.11 3.29 19.37
C ARG A 338 -3.73 3.76 19.83
N ALA A 339 -3.14 4.75 19.13
CA ALA A 339 -1.89 5.36 19.59
C ALA A 339 -2.04 6.01 20.98
N ILE A 340 -3.13 6.77 21.20
CA ILE A 340 -3.44 7.39 22.49
C ILE A 340 -3.67 6.33 23.56
N GLU A 341 -4.48 5.31 23.30
CA GLU A 341 -4.74 4.20 24.23
C GLU A 341 -3.45 3.54 24.72
N GLN A 342 -2.52 3.27 23.80
CA GLN A 342 -1.24 2.66 24.16
C GLN A 342 -0.36 3.61 25.00
N MET A 343 -0.35 4.90 24.70
CA MET A 343 0.37 5.88 25.53
C MET A 343 -0.24 6.01 26.92
N GLU A 344 -1.55 5.90 27.07
CA GLU A 344 -2.23 5.88 28.37
C GLU A 344 -1.87 4.62 29.17
N LEU A 345 -1.72 3.47 28.52
CA LEU A 345 -1.21 2.27 29.18
C LEU A 345 0.25 2.45 29.62
N ALA A 346 1.06 3.11 28.80
CA ALA A 346 2.45 3.41 29.14
C ALA A 346 2.57 4.32 30.38
N THR A 347 1.69 5.34 30.53
CA THR A 347 1.68 6.21 31.73
C THR A 347 1.29 5.47 33.01
N LYS A 348 0.50 4.39 32.90
CA LYS A 348 0.05 3.56 34.02
C LYS A 348 1.03 2.43 34.36
N ALA A 349 2.05 2.21 33.55
CA ALA A 349 3.05 1.16 33.82
C ALA A 349 3.86 1.47 35.07
N ASN A 350 4.10 0.45 35.90
CA ASN A 350 4.82 0.58 37.17
C ASN A 350 6.34 0.59 37.01
N ASP A 351 6.82 0.32 35.80
CA ASP A 351 8.25 0.33 35.45
C ASP A 351 8.62 1.68 34.78
N GLY A 352 9.90 1.87 34.55
CA GLY A 352 10.43 3.08 33.95
C GLY A 352 10.80 4.17 34.96
N ASP A 353 11.83 4.92 34.59
CA ASP A 353 12.31 6.06 35.38
C ASP A 353 11.47 7.33 35.12
N PHE A 354 11.75 8.38 35.90
CA PHE A 354 11.06 9.66 35.77
C PHE A 354 11.19 10.26 34.37
N TYR A 355 12.35 10.14 33.73
CA TYR A 355 12.61 10.69 32.41
C TYR A 355 11.77 9.99 31.34
N GLN A 356 11.71 8.66 31.39
CA GLN A 356 10.89 7.85 30.46
C GLN A 356 9.40 8.17 30.61
N LYS A 357 8.91 8.31 31.84
CA LYS A 357 7.51 8.69 32.11
C LYS A 357 7.19 10.08 31.56
N SER A 358 8.08 11.04 31.78
CA SER A 358 7.91 12.42 31.25
C SER A 358 7.84 12.47 29.72
N ILE A 359 8.66 11.66 29.03
CA ILE A 359 8.60 11.54 27.55
C ILE A 359 7.25 11.00 27.09
N VAL A 360 6.74 9.97 27.73
CA VAL A 360 5.45 9.35 27.40
C VAL A 360 4.29 10.33 27.64
N GLU A 361 4.30 11.05 28.77
CA GLU A 361 3.28 12.05 29.08
C GLU A 361 3.27 13.22 28.08
N ALA A 362 4.45 13.72 27.73
CA ALA A 362 4.58 14.76 26.70
C ALA A 362 4.03 14.29 25.36
N ARG A 363 4.35 13.06 24.98
CA ARG A 363 3.87 12.47 23.71
C ARG A 363 2.36 12.23 23.74
N LEU A 364 1.81 11.74 24.83
CA LEU A 364 0.36 11.59 25.01
C LEU A 364 -0.38 12.92 24.85
N LYS A 365 0.14 13.99 25.46
CA LYS A 365 -0.43 15.34 25.33
C LYS A 365 -0.42 15.82 23.87
N GLU A 366 0.66 15.58 23.15
CA GLU A 366 0.76 15.92 21.73
C GLU A 366 -0.29 15.16 20.89
N LEU A 367 -0.42 13.84 21.06
CA LEU A 367 -1.39 13.03 20.32
C LEU A 367 -2.85 13.44 20.61
N ARG A 368 -3.16 13.76 21.86
CA ARG A 368 -4.49 14.27 22.25
C ARG A 368 -4.80 15.62 21.61
N ARG A 369 -3.81 16.52 21.50
CA ARG A 369 -3.97 17.77 20.77
C ARG A 369 -4.30 17.53 19.31
N MET A 370 -3.54 16.66 18.63
CA MET A 370 -3.81 16.27 17.23
C MET A 370 -5.23 15.71 17.07
N GLN A 371 -5.71 14.90 18.01
CA GLN A 371 -7.07 14.36 17.98
C GLN A 371 -8.14 15.47 18.12
N GLY A 372 -7.88 16.47 18.96
CA GLY A 372 -8.76 17.62 19.13
C GLY A 372 -8.84 18.50 17.88
N ASP A 373 -7.74 18.67 17.18
CA ASP A 373 -7.66 19.43 15.92
C ASP A 373 -8.39 18.71 14.77
N VAL A 374 -8.27 17.36 14.68
CA VAL A 374 -9.02 16.54 13.71
C VAL A 374 -10.54 16.60 13.92
N LYS A 375 -11.01 16.71 15.18
CA LYS A 375 -12.45 16.83 15.47
C LYS A 375 -13.05 18.19 15.15
N LYS A 376 -12.20 19.22 14.98
CA LYS A 376 -12.61 20.60 14.68
C LYS A 376 -12.54 20.94 13.19
N SER A 377 -11.84 20.16 12.38
CA SER A 377 -11.72 20.28 10.93
C SER A 377 -12.81 19.47 10.19
#